data_1c45db2ec8c97c396f0a5b926827f850
#
_entry.id   1c45db2ec8c97c396f0a5b926827f850
#
_cell.length_a   1.000
_cell.length_b   1.000
_cell.length_c   1.000
_cell.angle_alpha   90.00
_cell.angle_beta   90.00
_cell.angle_gamma   90.00
#
_symmetry.space_group_name_H-M   'P 1'
#
loop_
_entity.id
_entity.type
_entity.pdbx_description
1 polymer ?
#
loop_
_entity_poly.entity_id
_entity_poly.type
_entity_poly.pdbx_seq_one_letter_code
_entity_poly.pdbx_strand_id
1 'polypeptide(L)'
;TEGQVRIGGVDVKQIDPKELMKHISFVFQNTKLFKTTLLENIKYGNPNATLAEVERAVDMAQCREIINKQPLGLDTKIGTEGTYLSGGEQQRIVLARAILKNAPIVVLDEATAFADPENEHLIHRALAELTKGKTVLMIAHRLTSITDANSILVIDKGKVAEQGSHAELLRQKGIYLRMWNEYQQSVRWTIGKEAIHAY
;
A
#
# COMPACT_ATOMS: atom_id res chain seq x y z
N THR A 1 18.27 20.85 -3.60
CA THR A 1 17.40 20.32 -2.53
C THR A 1 18.20 20.31 -1.24
N GLU A 2 17.70 21.01 -0.25
CA GLU A 2 18.28 21.09 1.08
C GLU A 2 17.40 20.32 2.06
N GLY A 3 17.97 19.88 3.16
CA GLY A 3 17.24 19.18 4.22
C GLY A 3 17.90 17.88 4.64
N GLN A 4 17.33 17.26 5.67
CA GLN A 4 17.85 16.06 6.30
C GLN A 4 16.71 15.09 6.60
N VAL A 5 16.89 13.83 6.27
CA VAL A 5 15.97 12.74 6.64
C VAL A 5 16.65 11.88 7.69
N ARG A 6 15.97 11.64 8.81
CA ARG A 6 16.50 10.81 9.91
C ARG A 6 15.58 9.64 10.21
N ILE A 7 16.18 8.50 10.50
CA ILE A 7 15.48 7.31 11.00
C ILE A 7 16.14 6.90 12.31
N GLY A 8 15.35 6.78 13.37
CA GLY A 8 15.88 6.51 14.72
C GLY A 8 16.89 7.56 15.20
N GLY A 9 16.76 8.82 14.75
CA GLY A 9 17.68 9.91 15.09
C GLY A 9 18.95 9.98 14.23
N VAL A 10 19.22 8.97 13.38
CA VAL A 10 20.41 8.91 12.50
C VAL A 10 20.06 9.41 11.10
N ASP A 11 20.92 10.27 10.52
CA ASP A 11 20.75 10.72 9.13
C ASP A 11 20.85 9.53 8.18
N VAL A 12 19.87 9.38 7.28
CA VAL A 12 19.82 8.27 6.31
C VAL A 12 21.08 8.21 5.42
N LYS A 13 21.76 9.31 5.21
CA LYS A 13 23.04 9.39 4.47
C LYS A 13 24.20 8.69 5.19
N GLN A 14 24.08 8.48 6.49
CA GLN A 14 25.09 7.83 7.34
C GLN A 14 24.80 6.33 7.52
N ILE A 15 23.67 5.82 7.04
CA ILE A 15 23.27 4.43 7.16
C ILE A 15 23.64 3.70 5.87
N ASP A 16 24.25 2.53 5.98
CA ASP A 16 24.45 1.67 4.81
C ASP A 16 23.10 1.39 4.09
N PRO A 17 23.02 1.59 2.76
CA PRO A 17 21.76 1.41 2.04
C PRO A 17 21.12 0.02 2.21
N LYS A 18 21.92 -1.04 2.32
CA LYS A 18 21.39 -2.39 2.53
C LYS A 18 20.80 -2.54 3.93
N GLU A 19 21.44 -1.92 4.93
CA GLU A 19 20.93 -1.91 6.29
C GLU A 19 19.64 -1.07 6.38
N LEU A 20 19.64 0.12 5.77
CA LEU A 20 18.46 0.98 5.71
C LEU A 20 17.25 0.25 5.09
N MET A 21 17.48 -0.50 4.00
CA MET A 21 16.42 -1.23 3.31
C MET A 21 15.84 -2.39 4.13
N LYS A 22 16.53 -2.91 5.14
CA LYS A 22 15.94 -3.90 6.07
C LYS A 22 14.81 -3.29 6.92
N HIS A 23 14.90 -2.01 7.22
CA HIS A 23 13.96 -1.30 8.10
C HIS A 23 12.75 -0.69 7.36
N ILE A 24 12.71 -0.75 6.04
CA ILE A 24 11.65 -0.11 5.24
C ILE A 24 11.02 -1.12 4.29
N SER A 25 9.70 -1.25 4.33
CA SER A 25 8.92 -1.95 3.29
C SER A 25 8.26 -0.93 2.38
N PHE A 26 8.35 -1.14 1.07
CA PHE A 26 7.69 -0.31 0.07
C PHE A 26 6.57 -1.10 -0.61
N VAL A 27 5.41 -0.47 -0.76
CA VAL A 27 4.30 -0.94 -1.60
C VAL A 27 3.99 0.17 -2.60
N PHE A 28 4.39 -0.06 -3.85
CA PHE A 28 4.21 0.91 -4.93
C PHE A 28 2.89 0.73 -5.64
N GLN A 29 2.41 1.78 -6.30
CA GLN A 29 1.24 1.78 -7.17
C GLN A 29 1.34 0.71 -8.28
N ASN A 30 2.46 0.69 -9.00
CA ASN A 30 2.73 -0.30 -10.03
C ASN A 30 3.34 -1.55 -9.42
N THR A 31 2.48 -2.50 -9.07
CA THR A 31 2.91 -3.79 -8.53
C THR A 31 3.58 -4.62 -9.63
N LYS A 32 4.82 -5.04 -9.40
CA LYS A 32 5.54 -5.94 -10.30
C LYS A 32 5.86 -7.25 -9.59
N LEU A 33 5.41 -8.33 -10.20
CA LEU A 33 5.83 -9.67 -9.83
C LEU A 33 6.94 -10.14 -10.75
N PHE A 34 7.86 -10.91 -10.20
CA PHE A 34 8.95 -11.52 -10.96
C PHE A 34 8.43 -12.76 -11.68
N LYS A 35 8.99 -13.06 -12.85
CA LYS A 35 8.68 -14.27 -13.63
C LYS A 35 9.26 -15.53 -12.97
N THR A 36 8.74 -15.89 -11.82
CA THR A 36 9.14 -17.02 -11.00
C THR A 36 7.90 -17.57 -10.28
N THR A 37 8.05 -18.45 -9.29
CA THR A 37 6.92 -19.00 -8.53
C THR A 37 6.28 -17.97 -7.60
N LEU A 38 5.04 -18.24 -7.16
CA LEU A 38 4.36 -17.46 -6.12
C LEU A 38 5.17 -17.48 -4.81
N LEU A 39 5.70 -18.65 -4.44
CA LEU A 39 6.56 -18.83 -3.28
C LEU A 39 7.77 -17.87 -3.31
N GLU A 40 8.52 -17.89 -4.41
CA GLU A 40 9.69 -17.03 -4.57
C GLU A 40 9.30 -15.54 -4.54
N ASN A 41 8.20 -15.17 -5.22
CA ASN A 41 7.71 -13.79 -5.17
C ASN A 41 7.43 -13.29 -3.75
N ILE A 42 6.88 -14.13 -2.87
CA ILE A 42 6.63 -13.78 -1.48
C ILE A 42 7.94 -13.78 -0.68
N LYS A 43 8.80 -14.80 -0.89
CA LYS A 43 10.10 -14.95 -0.21
C LYS A 43 11.11 -13.84 -0.53
N TYR A 44 10.91 -13.03 -1.57
CA TYR A 44 11.70 -11.79 -1.73
C TYR A 44 11.59 -10.83 -0.54
N GLY A 45 10.55 -10.93 0.29
CA GLY A 45 10.43 -10.20 1.54
C GLY A 45 11.43 -10.67 2.61
N ASN A 46 11.61 -11.98 2.72
CA ASN A 46 12.56 -12.65 3.61
C ASN A 46 12.98 -14.00 2.99
N PRO A 47 14.15 -14.07 2.31
CA PRO A 47 14.63 -15.29 1.66
C PRO A 47 14.79 -16.49 2.59
N ASN A 48 15.06 -16.24 3.87
CA ASN A 48 15.28 -17.28 4.88
C ASN A 48 14.00 -17.72 5.60
N ALA A 49 12.84 -17.19 5.19
CA ALA A 49 11.57 -17.54 5.82
C ALA A 49 11.24 -19.01 5.63
N THR A 50 10.72 -19.62 6.70
CA THR A 50 10.14 -20.97 6.66
C THR A 50 8.84 -20.99 5.87
N LEU A 51 8.41 -22.16 5.41
CA LEU A 51 7.13 -22.30 4.73
C LEU A 51 5.96 -21.85 5.62
N ALA A 52 6.01 -22.14 6.92
CA ALA A 52 4.98 -21.73 7.88
C ALA A 52 4.88 -20.19 8.01
N GLU A 53 5.99 -19.46 7.89
CA GLU A 53 5.98 -17.98 7.88
C GLU A 53 5.40 -17.44 6.57
N VAL A 54 5.73 -18.07 5.44
CA VAL A 54 5.13 -17.73 4.13
C VAL A 54 3.63 -17.95 4.15
N GLU A 55 3.16 -19.11 4.65
CA GLU A 55 1.74 -19.43 4.76
C GLU A 55 0.97 -18.43 5.63
N ARG A 56 1.55 -18.01 6.76
CA ARG A 56 0.97 -16.92 7.60
C ARG A 56 0.87 -15.61 6.83
N ALA A 57 1.93 -15.23 6.08
CA ALA A 57 1.91 -14.01 5.28
C ALA A 57 0.85 -14.08 4.16
N VAL A 58 0.64 -15.24 3.55
CA VAL A 58 -0.42 -15.52 2.56
C VAL A 58 -1.81 -15.27 3.17
N ASP A 59 -2.06 -15.78 4.38
CA ASP A 59 -3.35 -15.61 5.06
C ASP A 59 -3.59 -14.14 5.46
N MET A 60 -2.59 -13.49 6.05
CA MET A 60 -2.66 -12.08 6.44
C MET A 60 -2.89 -11.16 5.23
N ALA A 61 -2.29 -11.48 4.09
CA ALA A 61 -2.46 -10.73 2.83
C ALA A 61 -3.74 -11.09 2.06
N GLN A 62 -4.61 -11.94 2.59
CA GLN A 62 -5.84 -12.40 1.92
C GLN A 62 -5.56 -13.09 0.56
N CYS A 63 -4.46 -13.87 0.47
CA CYS A 63 -4.02 -14.52 -0.76
C CYS A 63 -4.42 -15.99 -0.85
N ARG A 64 -5.05 -16.58 0.18
CA ARG A 64 -5.33 -18.03 0.25
C ARG A 64 -6.11 -18.52 -0.97
N GLU A 65 -7.15 -17.82 -1.38
CA GLU A 65 -7.94 -18.19 -2.56
C GLU A 65 -7.13 -18.15 -3.86
N ILE A 66 -6.19 -17.17 -3.98
CA ILE A 66 -5.31 -17.04 -5.15
C ILE A 66 -4.46 -18.31 -5.27
N ILE A 67 -3.85 -18.74 -4.15
CA ILE A 67 -2.99 -19.91 -4.10
C ILE A 67 -3.79 -21.18 -4.37
N ASN A 68 -4.98 -21.34 -3.79
CA ASN A 68 -5.82 -22.54 -3.92
C ASN A 68 -6.39 -22.71 -5.34
N LYS A 69 -6.56 -21.64 -6.11
CA LYS A 69 -6.96 -21.69 -7.52
C LYS A 69 -5.87 -22.23 -8.44
N GLN A 70 -4.62 -22.27 -7.98
CA GLN A 70 -3.50 -22.67 -8.81
C GLN A 70 -3.23 -24.17 -8.70
N PRO A 71 -2.97 -24.85 -9.83
CA PRO A 71 -2.74 -26.30 -9.84
C PRO A 71 -1.54 -26.76 -9.00
N LEU A 72 -0.50 -25.92 -8.92
CA LEU A 72 0.73 -26.17 -8.16
C LEU A 72 0.81 -25.32 -6.89
N GLY A 73 -0.29 -24.67 -6.46
CA GLY A 73 -0.30 -23.82 -5.28
C GLY A 73 0.80 -22.75 -5.31
N LEU A 74 1.61 -22.67 -4.26
CA LEU A 74 2.73 -21.74 -4.15
C LEU A 74 3.83 -21.96 -5.20
N ASP A 75 3.97 -23.16 -5.76
CA ASP A 75 5.00 -23.48 -6.77
C ASP A 75 4.57 -23.06 -8.18
N THR A 76 3.38 -22.50 -8.34
CA THR A 76 2.90 -22.00 -9.62
C THR A 76 3.74 -20.84 -10.11
N LYS A 77 4.27 -20.95 -11.34
CA LYS A 77 5.01 -19.86 -12.01
C LYS A 77 4.07 -18.78 -12.51
N ILE A 78 4.56 -17.54 -12.52
CA ILE A 78 3.84 -16.36 -13.02
C ILE A 78 4.52 -15.85 -14.31
N GLY A 79 3.71 -15.37 -15.25
CA GLY A 79 4.18 -14.75 -16.49
C GLY A 79 3.89 -15.58 -17.73
N THR A 80 4.61 -15.31 -18.83
CA THR A 80 4.33 -15.83 -20.20
C THR A 80 4.24 -17.34 -20.32
N GLU A 81 4.87 -18.09 -19.43
CA GLU A 81 4.82 -19.56 -19.37
C GLU A 81 4.05 -20.06 -18.13
N GLY A 82 3.27 -19.20 -17.49
CA GLY A 82 2.57 -19.51 -16.25
C GLY A 82 1.22 -18.80 -16.14
N THR A 83 0.73 -18.70 -14.90
CA THR A 83 -0.55 -18.05 -14.59
C THR A 83 -0.47 -16.54 -14.70
N TYR A 84 -1.55 -15.93 -15.18
CA TYR A 84 -1.79 -14.50 -15.11
C TYR A 84 -2.69 -14.19 -13.91
N LEU A 85 -2.25 -13.24 -13.09
CA LEU A 85 -3.02 -12.72 -11.97
C LEU A 85 -3.65 -11.37 -12.33
N SER A 86 -4.85 -11.11 -11.83
CA SER A 86 -5.48 -9.78 -11.91
C SER A 86 -4.64 -8.72 -11.15
N GLY A 87 -4.88 -7.45 -11.41
CA GLY A 87 -4.18 -6.37 -10.72
C GLY A 87 -4.32 -6.44 -9.19
N GLY A 88 -5.53 -6.70 -8.69
CA GLY A 88 -5.79 -6.86 -7.26
C GLY A 88 -5.14 -8.12 -6.65
N GLU A 89 -5.07 -9.23 -7.39
CA GLU A 89 -4.36 -10.44 -6.96
C GLU A 89 -2.85 -10.20 -6.89
N GLN A 90 -2.26 -9.55 -7.90
CA GLN A 90 -0.84 -9.17 -7.89
C GLN A 90 -0.51 -8.28 -6.70
N GLN A 91 -1.36 -7.30 -6.41
CA GLN A 91 -1.19 -6.39 -5.28
C GLN A 91 -1.21 -7.14 -3.95
N ARG A 92 -2.12 -8.09 -3.75
CA ARG A 92 -2.16 -8.93 -2.54
C ARG A 92 -0.89 -9.78 -2.39
N ILE A 93 -0.32 -10.33 -3.46
CA ILE A 93 0.98 -11.03 -3.40
C ILE A 93 2.12 -10.08 -2.99
N VAL A 94 2.12 -8.83 -3.48
CA VAL A 94 3.11 -7.82 -3.04
C VAL A 94 2.91 -7.46 -1.58
N LEU A 95 1.66 -7.40 -1.09
CA LEU A 95 1.37 -7.20 0.34
C LEU A 95 1.86 -8.39 1.17
N ALA A 96 1.69 -9.64 0.72
CA ALA A 96 2.26 -10.82 1.39
C ALA A 96 3.79 -10.73 1.50
N ARG A 97 4.48 -10.27 0.45
CA ARG A 97 5.92 -9.98 0.47
C ARG A 97 6.28 -8.97 1.54
N ALA A 98 5.54 -7.85 1.62
CA ALA A 98 5.78 -6.78 2.59
C ALA A 98 5.49 -7.22 4.04
N ILE A 99 4.44 -8.03 4.24
CA ILE A 99 4.09 -8.64 5.53
C ILE A 99 5.20 -9.60 5.98
N LEU A 100 5.67 -10.47 5.08
CA LEU A 100 6.74 -11.43 5.37
C LEU A 100 8.06 -10.72 5.73
N LYS A 101 8.37 -9.60 5.08
CA LYS A 101 9.52 -8.75 5.41
C LYS A 101 9.44 -8.18 6.81
N ASN A 102 8.26 -7.84 7.28
CA ASN A 102 7.95 -7.34 8.61
C ASN A 102 8.82 -6.13 9.05
N ALA A 103 9.14 -5.22 8.13
CA ALA A 103 9.89 -4.01 8.46
C ALA A 103 9.08 -3.06 9.36
N PRO A 104 9.74 -2.30 10.28
CA PRO A 104 9.07 -1.39 11.20
C PRO A 104 8.52 -0.12 10.54
N ILE A 105 8.99 0.22 9.34
CA ILE A 105 8.53 1.37 8.56
C ILE A 105 7.91 0.85 7.26
N VAL A 106 6.72 1.34 6.93
CA VAL A 106 6.00 0.99 5.70
C VAL A 106 5.73 2.26 4.90
N VAL A 107 6.17 2.27 3.64
CA VAL A 107 5.89 3.34 2.69
C VAL A 107 4.89 2.81 1.67
N LEU A 108 3.73 3.47 1.62
CA LEU A 108 2.61 3.14 0.73
C LEU A 108 2.48 4.24 -0.32
N ASP A 109 2.64 3.90 -1.58
CA ASP A 109 2.43 4.79 -2.70
C ASP A 109 1.20 4.33 -3.48
N GLU A 110 0.07 5.01 -3.25
CA GLU A 110 -1.23 4.74 -3.89
C GLU A 110 -1.66 3.25 -3.90
N ALA A 111 -1.47 2.56 -2.78
CA ALA A 111 -1.62 1.12 -2.66
C ALA A 111 -3.06 0.57 -2.91
N THR A 112 -4.05 1.41 -3.27
CA THR A 112 -5.46 1.00 -3.47
C THR A 112 -6.04 1.43 -4.82
N ALA A 113 -5.25 1.95 -5.76
CA ALA A 113 -5.76 2.66 -6.94
C ALA A 113 -6.41 1.79 -8.03
N PHE A 114 -6.15 0.49 -8.08
CA PHE A 114 -6.50 -0.39 -9.23
C PHE A 114 -7.31 -1.63 -8.88
N ALA A 115 -7.90 -1.70 -7.70
CA ALA A 115 -8.71 -2.86 -7.33
C ALA A 115 -10.17 -2.64 -7.74
N ASP A 116 -10.78 -3.68 -8.33
CA ASP A 116 -12.23 -3.77 -8.41
C ASP A 116 -12.83 -3.84 -6.99
N PRO A 117 -14.14 -3.56 -6.82
CA PRO A 117 -14.77 -3.51 -5.49
C PRO A 117 -14.59 -4.78 -4.64
N GLU A 118 -14.51 -5.96 -5.28
CA GLU A 118 -14.32 -7.23 -4.57
C GLU A 118 -12.90 -7.35 -4.00
N ASN A 119 -11.90 -6.92 -4.77
CA ASN A 119 -10.51 -6.93 -4.33
C ASN A 119 -10.17 -5.77 -3.39
N GLU A 120 -10.85 -4.61 -3.51
CA GLU A 120 -10.56 -3.43 -2.69
C GLU A 120 -10.69 -3.75 -1.19
N HIS A 121 -11.76 -4.40 -0.78
CA HIS A 121 -11.97 -4.77 0.62
C HIS A 121 -10.90 -5.76 1.15
N LEU A 122 -10.44 -6.73 0.32
CA LEU A 122 -9.39 -7.67 0.70
C LEU A 122 -8.03 -6.98 0.84
N ILE A 123 -7.74 -6.03 -0.06
CA ILE A 123 -6.54 -5.19 0.00
C ILE A 123 -6.54 -4.34 1.27
N HIS A 124 -7.67 -3.72 1.63
CA HIS A 124 -7.78 -2.95 2.87
C HIS A 124 -7.51 -3.80 4.11
N ARG A 125 -8.04 -5.04 4.17
CA ARG A 125 -7.73 -5.98 5.26
C ARG A 125 -6.25 -6.32 5.31
N ALA A 126 -5.63 -6.61 4.18
CA ALA A 126 -4.20 -6.91 4.10
C ALA A 126 -3.34 -5.70 4.52
N LEU A 127 -3.72 -4.49 4.12
CA LEU A 127 -3.06 -3.25 4.54
C LEU A 127 -3.17 -3.01 6.05
N ALA A 128 -4.34 -3.27 6.66
CA ALA A 128 -4.53 -3.15 8.10
C ALA A 128 -3.58 -4.10 8.87
N GLU A 129 -3.41 -5.35 8.40
CA GLU A 129 -2.45 -6.28 8.99
C GLU A 129 -1.00 -5.83 8.77
N LEU A 130 -0.65 -5.35 7.56
CA LEU A 130 0.69 -4.87 7.24
C LEU A 130 1.11 -3.68 8.13
N THR A 131 0.20 -2.75 8.40
CA THR A 131 0.49 -1.47 9.07
C THR A 131 0.40 -1.52 10.58
N LYS A 132 -0.14 -2.58 11.16
CA LYS A 132 -0.37 -2.73 12.58
C LYS A 132 0.90 -2.57 13.41
N GLY A 133 0.91 -1.56 14.29
CA GLY A 133 2.03 -1.27 15.20
C GLY A 133 3.29 -0.73 14.51
N LYS A 134 3.18 -0.21 13.28
CA LYS A 134 4.31 0.28 12.49
C LYS A 134 4.21 1.79 12.22
N THR A 135 5.33 2.38 11.85
CA THR A 135 5.35 3.73 11.27
C THR A 135 4.96 3.64 9.80
N VAL A 136 3.89 4.35 9.43
CA VAL A 136 3.37 4.34 8.06
C VAL A 136 3.52 5.72 7.44
N LEU A 137 4.17 5.77 6.27
CA LEU A 137 4.19 6.93 5.40
C LEU A 137 3.35 6.60 4.16
N MET A 138 2.26 7.35 3.95
CA MET A 138 1.35 7.12 2.83
C MET A 138 1.30 8.33 1.91
N ILE A 139 1.49 8.10 0.61
CA ILE A 139 1.18 9.05 -0.44
C ILE A 139 -0.22 8.70 -0.94
N ALA A 140 -1.17 9.63 -0.80
CA ALA A 140 -2.57 9.38 -1.10
C ALA A 140 -3.06 10.27 -2.23
N HIS A 141 -3.72 9.66 -3.21
CA HIS A 141 -4.48 10.35 -4.25
C HIS A 141 -6.00 10.38 -3.94
N ARG A 142 -6.45 9.51 -3.02
CA ARG A 142 -7.83 9.55 -2.49
C ARG A 142 -7.80 10.10 -1.07
N LEU A 143 -8.40 11.26 -0.85
CA LEU A 143 -8.40 11.91 0.48
C LEU A 143 -9.09 11.08 1.56
N THR A 144 -10.02 10.20 1.18
CA THR A 144 -10.70 9.30 2.13
C THR A 144 -9.76 8.27 2.76
N SER A 145 -8.67 7.89 2.10
CA SER A 145 -7.73 6.90 2.63
C SER A 145 -6.82 7.42 3.73
N ILE A 146 -6.78 8.74 3.97
CA ILE A 146 -5.92 9.38 4.97
C ILE A 146 -6.69 10.05 6.11
N THR A 147 -8.02 9.91 6.16
CA THR A 147 -8.84 10.55 7.22
C THR A 147 -8.47 10.10 8.63
N ASP A 148 -8.01 8.86 8.78
CA ASP A 148 -7.59 8.26 10.05
C ASP A 148 -6.10 8.41 10.34
N ALA A 149 -5.35 9.14 9.49
CA ALA A 149 -3.92 9.36 9.69
C ALA A 149 -3.68 10.24 10.93
N ASN A 150 -2.66 9.91 11.72
CA ASN A 150 -2.26 10.69 12.90
C ASN A 150 -1.81 12.11 12.53
N SER A 151 -1.17 12.26 11.37
CA SER A 151 -0.72 13.55 10.84
C SER A 151 -0.75 13.52 9.33
N ILE A 152 -1.35 14.54 8.73
CA ILE A 152 -1.41 14.77 7.28
C ILE A 152 -0.50 15.97 7.00
N LEU A 153 0.35 15.81 5.97
CA LEU A 153 1.22 16.88 5.47
C LEU A 153 0.68 17.31 4.10
N VAL A 154 0.28 18.56 3.99
CA VAL A 154 -0.10 19.17 2.70
C VAL A 154 1.12 19.85 2.11
N ILE A 155 1.56 19.37 0.95
CA ILE A 155 2.72 19.91 0.24
C ILE A 155 2.23 20.83 -0.88
N ASP A 156 2.66 22.08 -0.88
CA ASP A 156 2.44 23.03 -1.94
C ASP A 156 3.77 23.69 -2.34
N LYS A 157 4.04 23.75 -3.65
CA LYS A 157 5.27 24.34 -4.22
C LYS A 157 6.56 23.87 -3.53
N GLY A 158 6.61 22.56 -3.20
CA GLY A 158 7.78 21.92 -2.59
C GLY A 158 8.00 22.25 -1.10
N LYS A 159 7.00 22.82 -0.42
CA LYS A 159 7.04 23.12 1.01
C LYS A 159 5.84 22.53 1.73
N VAL A 160 6.00 22.23 3.01
CA VAL A 160 4.86 21.87 3.87
C VAL A 160 4.05 23.15 4.09
N ALA A 161 2.86 23.21 3.50
CA ALA A 161 1.93 24.32 3.61
C ALA A 161 1.03 24.18 4.84
N GLU A 162 0.57 22.97 5.13
CA GLU A 162 -0.29 22.66 6.28
C GLU A 162 0.11 21.32 6.87
N GLN A 163 -0.09 21.17 8.18
CA GLN A 163 0.14 19.93 8.91
C GLN A 163 -0.88 19.79 10.04
N GLY A 164 -1.41 18.61 10.23
CA GLY A 164 -2.34 18.28 11.31
C GLY A 164 -3.15 17.01 11.03
N SER A 165 -4.05 16.65 11.95
CA SER A 165 -5.05 15.61 11.71
C SER A 165 -6.12 16.11 10.71
N HIS A 166 -6.89 15.18 10.16
CA HIS A 166 -8.03 15.50 9.28
C HIS A 166 -8.96 16.56 9.89
N ALA A 167 -9.36 16.38 11.16
CA ALA A 167 -10.24 17.30 11.84
C ALA A 167 -9.64 18.69 12.07
N GLU A 168 -8.35 18.79 12.35
CA GLU A 168 -7.63 20.06 12.51
C GLU A 168 -7.53 20.80 11.19
N LEU A 169 -7.15 20.12 10.12
CA LEU A 169 -7.00 20.71 8.79
C LEU A 169 -8.33 21.21 8.20
N LEU A 170 -9.44 20.52 8.46
CA LEU A 170 -10.77 21.01 8.08
C LEU A 170 -11.11 22.33 8.80
N ARG A 171 -10.72 22.50 10.08
CA ARG A 171 -10.96 23.72 10.86
C ARG A 171 -10.08 24.90 10.44
N GLN A 172 -8.88 24.63 9.93
CA GLN A 172 -7.93 25.67 9.45
C GLN A 172 -8.45 26.42 8.21
N LYS A 173 -9.42 25.84 7.47
CA LYS A 173 -10.01 26.41 6.25
C LYS A 173 -9.00 26.76 5.15
N GLY A 174 -7.93 25.99 5.06
CA GLY A 174 -6.82 26.20 4.15
C GLY A 174 -6.90 25.38 2.85
N ILE A 175 -5.73 24.94 2.36
CA ILE A 175 -5.59 24.15 1.11
C ILE A 175 -6.30 22.80 1.28
N TYR A 176 -6.10 22.13 2.42
CA TYR A 176 -6.69 20.83 2.69
C TYR A 176 -8.23 20.86 2.59
N LEU A 177 -8.88 21.87 3.20
CA LEU A 177 -10.35 21.99 3.13
C LEU A 177 -10.82 22.20 1.69
N ARG A 178 -10.09 23.00 0.89
CA ARG A 178 -10.44 23.16 -0.55
C ARG A 178 -10.37 21.84 -1.30
N MET A 179 -9.24 21.10 -1.16
CA MET A 179 -9.06 19.78 -1.76
C MET A 179 -10.16 18.81 -1.32
N TRP A 180 -10.51 18.82 -0.04
CA TRP A 180 -11.57 17.97 0.51
C TRP A 180 -12.95 18.28 -0.10
N ASN A 181 -13.31 19.56 -0.21
CA ASN A 181 -14.57 19.98 -0.80
C ASN A 181 -14.64 19.62 -2.30
N GLU A 182 -13.58 19.85 -3.06
CA GLU A 182 -13.48 19.46 -4.46
C GLU A 182 -13.62 17.94 -4.63
N TYR A 183 -12.96 17.17 -3.79
CA TYR A 183 -13.06 15.71 -3.77
C TYR A 183 -14.53 15.26 -3.49
N GLN A 184 -15.17 15.83 -2.47
CA GLN A 184 -16.55 15.52 -2.13
C GLN A 184 -17.52 15.87 -3.28
N GLN A 185 -17.30 16.96 -3.98
CA GLN A 185 -18.10 17.33 -5.15
C GLN A 185 -17.93 16.33 -6.29
N SER A 186 -16.69 15.91 -6.58
CA SER A 186 -16.42 14.93 -7.63
C SER A 186 -17.08 13.57 -7.36
N VAL A 187 -17.03 13.09 -6.10
CA VAL A 187 -17.69 11.83 -5.69
C VAL A 187 -19.21 11.92 -5.86
N ARG A 188 -19.83 13.04 -5.42
CA ARG A 188 -21.30 13.26 -5.58
C ARG A 188 -21.71 13.28 -7.05
N TRP A 189 -20.90 13.88 -7.92
CA TRP A 189 -21.19 13.97 -9.34
C TRP A 189 -21.12 12.60 -10.04
N THR A 190 -20.18 11.75 -9.65
CA THR A 190 -20.07 10.38 -10.15
C THR A 190 -21.28 9.52 -9.76
N ILE A 191 -21.69 9.57 -8.50
CA ILE A 191 -22.88 8.84 -8.01
C ILE A 191 -24.16 9.33 -8.70
N GLY A 192 -24.29 10.64 -8.93
CA GLY A 192 -25.46 11.21 -9.62
C GLY A 192 -25.57 10.79 -11.10
N LYS A 193 -24.44 10.55 -11.80
CA LYS A 193 -24.44 10.04 -13.18
C LYS A 193 -24.80 8.56 -13.27
N GLU A 194 -24.32 7.74 -12.36
CA GLU A 194 -24.67 6.31 -12.32
C GLU A 194 -26.16 6.09 -12.05
N ALA A 195 -26.76 6.93 -11.21
CA ALA A 195 -28.21 6.90 -10.95
C ALA A 195 -29.08 7.29 -12.18
N ILE A 196 -28.54 8.10 -13.11
CA ILE A 196 -29.26 8.51 -14.32
C ILE A 196 -29.18 7.45 -15.44
N HIS A 197 -28.20 6.58 -15.44
CA HIS A 197 -28.04 5.51 -16.43
C HIS A 197 -28.63 4.15 -16.00
N ALA A 198 -29.26 4.09 -14.83
CA ALA A 198 -29.91 2.88 -14.30
C ALA A 198 -31.43 2.79 -14.61
N TYR A 199 -31.94 3.61 -15.57
CA TYR A 199 -33.32 3.56 -16.08
C TYR A 199 -33.35 3.40 -17.58
#